data_953dfd31367a546345beb9f60f94b0a5
#
_entry.id   953dfd31367a546345beb9f60f94b0a5
#
_cell.length_a   1.000
_cell.length_b   1.000
_cell.length_c   1.000
_cell.angle_alpha   90.00
_cell.angle_beta   90.00
_cell.angle_gamma   90.00
#
_symmetry.space_group_name_H-M   'P 1'
#
loop_
_entity.id
_entity.type
_entity.pdbx_description
1 polymer ?
#
loop_
_entity_poly.entity_id
_entity_poly.type
_entity_poly.pdbx_seq_one_letter_code
_entity_poly.pdbx_strand_id
1 'polypeptide(L)'
;MRVPVAVLAGVSALVIAGCGSQGVVLPTANGVSGTLPKQPTTPALAKGDPAAGKKLFTSQGCTGCHTYAPAGSQGTIGPDLDKLAQYAKEANQGTLQNFVEESITTPGAYIQPGFQNVMPTTYANLPPKQLADLVAFLTEKQ
;
A
#
# COMPACT_ATOMS: atom_id res chain seq x y z
N MET A 1 39.94 -41.14 51.30
CA MET A 1 38.73 -41.98 51.35
C MET A 1 38.09 -41.97 50.02
N ARG A 2 38.04 -43.11 49.31
CA ARG A 2 37.49 -43.27 48.00
C ARG A 2 36.14 -43.93 48.13
N VAL A 3 35.07 -43.29 47.54
CA VAL A 3 33.74 -43.92 47.45
C VAL A 3 33.43 -44.09 45.96
N PRO A 4 33.15 -45.28 45.47
CA PRO A 4 32.73 -45.47 44.10
C PRO A 4 31.21 -45.29 44.00
N VAL A 5 30.76 -44.42 43.04
CA VAL A 5 29.36 -44.28 42.67
C VAL A 5 29.11 -45.20 41.49
N ALA A 6 28.22 -46.15 41.69
CA ALA A 6 27.74 -47.06 40.64
C ALA A 6 26.75 -46.33 39.73
N VAL A 7 27.02 -46.37 38.42
CA VAL A 7 26.13 -45.88 37.38
C VAL A 7 25.19 -46.97 36.94
N LEU A 8 23.89 -46.84 37.22
CA LEU A 8 22.82 -47.65 36.68
C LEU A 8 22.33 -47.06 35.35
N ALA A 9 22.63 -47.72 34.27
CA ALA A 9 22.12 -47.39 32.95
C ALA A 9 20.71 -47.95 32.77
N GLY A 10 19.71 -47.08 32.77
CA GLY A 10 18.33 -47.40 32.41
C GLY A 10 18.12 -47.11 30.94
N VAL A 11 18.00 -48.15 30.12
CA VAL A 11 17.60 -48.02 28.69
C VAL A 11 16.08 -48.01 28.65
N SER A 12 15.49 -46.83 28.46
CA SER A 12 14.07 -46.70 28.13
C SER A 12 13.92 -46.61 26.58
N ALA A 13 13.47 -47.69 25.99
CA ALA A 13 13.09 -47.72 24.60
C ALA A 13 11.74 -47.02 24.41
N LEU A 14 11.78 -45.82 23.84
CA LEU A 14 10.57 -45.08 23.43
C LEU A 14 10.19 -45.54 22.03
N VAL A 15 9.13 -46.36 21.92
CA VAL A 15 8.52 -46.75 20.65
C VAL A 15 7.65 -45.58 20.18
N ILE A 16 8.13 -44.80 19.23
CA ILE A 16 7.35 -43.77 18.55
C ILE A 16 6.54 -44.49 17.47
N ALA A 17 5.27 -44.78 17.76
CA ALA A 17 4.29 -45.22 16.76
C ALA A 17 4.10 -44.14 15.72
N GLY A 18 4.28 -44.48 14.44
CA GLY A 18 4.28 -43.61 13.31
C GLY A 18 3.00 -42.81 13.17
N CYS A 19 3.13 -41.49 13.09
CA CYS A 19 2.11 -40.67 12.48
C CYS A 19 2.11 -40.94 10.99
N GLY A 20 1.00 -41.49 10.50
CA GLY A 20 0.77 -41.67 9.07
C GLY A 20 0.94 -40.33 8.33
N SER A 21 1.70 -40.36 7.25
CA SER A 21 1.79 -39.26 6.33
C SER A 21 0.40 -38.96 5.76
N GLN A 22 -0.24 -37.94 6.28
CA GLN A 22 -1.43 -37.39 5.60
C GLN A 22 -0.92 -36.80 4.28
N GLY A 23 -1.20 -37.49 3.20
CA GLY A 23 -0.90 -37.00 1.86
C GLY A 23 -1.51 -35.62 1.69
N VAL A 24 -0.66 -34.64 1.44
CA VAL A 24 -1.10 -33.31 1.00
C VAL A 24 -1.75 -33.51 -0.36
N VAL A 25 -3.09 -33.53 -0.40
CA VAL A 25 -3.84 -33.51 -1.65
C VAL A 25 -3.70 -32.09 -2.18
N LEU A 26 -2.76 -31.90 -3.10
CA LEU A 26 -2.70 -30.68 -3.88
C LEU A 26 -3.98 -30.61 -4.72
N PRO A 27 -4.81 -29.57 -4.60
CA PRO A 27 -5.96 -29.40 -5.46
C PRO A 27 -5.47 -29.27 -6.90
N THR A 28 -5.77 -30.27 -7.73
CA THR A 28 -5.58 -30.14 -9.17
C THR A 28 -6.52 -29.07 -9.69
N ALA A 29 -6.00 -28.15 -10.49
CA ALA A 29 -6.71 -26.95 -10.99
C ALA A 29 -7.96 -27.22 -11.85
N ASN A 30 -8.30 -28.49 -12.10
CA ASN A 30 -9.40 -28.90 -12.97
C ASN A 30 -10.77 -29.07 -12.28
N GLY A 31 -10.91 -28.73 -11.00
CA GLY A 31 -12.15 -28.92 -10.24
C GLY A 31 -12.78 -27.67 -9.64
N VAL A 32 -12.22 -26.48 -9.88
CA VAL A 32 -12.77 -25.22 -9.33
C VAL A 32 -13.71 -24.59 -10.36
N SER A 33 -14.91 -25.16 -10.51
CA SER A 33 -16.05 -24.48 -11.14
C SER A 33 -16.77 -23.66 -10.07
N GLY A 34 -16.17 -22.57 -9.67
CA GLY A 34 -16.77 -21.56 -8.81
C GLY A 34 -16.54 -20.19 -9.44
N THR A 35 -17.61 -19.43 -9.63
CA THR A 35 -17.48 -18.00 -9.90
C THR A 35 -16.73 -17.40 -8.71
N LEU A 36 -15.49 -16.95 -8.92
CA LEU A 36 -14.78 -16.18 -7.91
C LEU A 36 -15.71 -15.04 -7.45
N PRO A 37 -15.87 -14.81 -6.15
CA PRO A 37 -16.56 -13.60 -5.71
C PRO A 37 -15.93 -12.45 -6.45
N LYS A 38 -16.74 -11.67 -7.18
CA LYS A 38 -16.26 -10.47 -7.85
C LYS A 38 -15.62 -9.63 -6.76
N GLN A 39 -14.27 -9.60 -6.75
CA GLN A 39 -13.54 -8.73 -5.87
C GLN A 39 -14.18 -7.36 -6.00
N PRO A 40 -14.48 -6.64 -4.89
CA PRO A 40 -15.00 -5.30 -4.99
C PRO A 40 -14.02 -4.53 -5.89
N THR A 41 -14.40 -4.35 -7.13
CA THR A 41 -13.66 -3.44 -8.00
C THR A 41 -13.89 -2.09 -7.36
N THR A 42 -12.85 -1.52 -6.74
CA THR A 42 -12.83 -0.07 -6.50
C THR A 42 -13.37 0.56 -7.77
N PRO A 43 -14.46 1.35 -7.71
CA PRO A 43 -14.99 1.96 -8.92
C PRO A 43 -13.82 2.63 -9.62
N ALA A 44 -13.56 2.26 -10.87
CA ALA A 44 -12.53 2.94 -11.65
C ALA A 44 -12.83 4.42 -11.52
N LEU A 45 -11.86 5.22 -11.05
CA LEU A 45 -12.03 6.66 -10.94
C LEU A 45 -12.64 7.17 -12.23
N ALA A 46 -13.72 7.90 -12.14
CA ALA A 46 -14.29 8.59 -13.31
C ALA A 46 -13.15 9.35 -13.99
N LYS A 47 -13.14 9.40 -15.32
CA LYS A 47 -12.10 10.12 -16.06
C LYS A 47 -11.99 11.55 -15.51
N GLY A 48 -10.84 11.86 -14.89
CA GLY A 48 -10.57 13.18 -14.33
C GLY A 48 -10.27 14.22 -15.40
N ASP A 49 -10.49 15.48 -15.07
CA ASP A 49 -10.10 16.65 -15.86
C ASP A 49 -8.87 17.31 -15.20
N PRO A 50 -7.68 17.26 -15.82
CA PRO A 50 -6.47 17.87 -15.24
C PRO A 50 -6.59 19.38 -15.06
N ALA A 51 -7.34 20.08 -15.91
CA ALA A 51 -7.51 21.53 -15.77
C ALA A 51 -8.39 21.89 -14.55
N ALA A 52 -9.42 21.09 -14.28
CA ALA A 52 -10.18 21.19 -13.04
C ALA A 52 -9.34 20.80 -11.83
N GLY A 53 -8.54 19.74 -11.94
CA GLY A 53 -7.61 19.28 -10.90
C GLY A 53 -6.59 20.36 -10.52
N LYS A 54 -6.01 21.09 -11.48
CA LYS A 54 -5.12 22.23 -11.22
C LYS A 54 -5.80 23.32 -10.37
N LYS A 55 -7.05 23.66 -10.69
CA LYS A 55 -7.81 24.64 -9.91
C LYS A 55 -8.07 24.13 -8.49
N LEU A 56 -8.42 22.85 -8.34
CA LEU A 56 -8.64 22.22 -7.06
C LEU A 56 -7.34 22.18 -6.24
N PHE A 57 -6.20 21.84 -6.83
CA PHE A 57 -4.90 21.83 -6.17
C PHE A 57 -4.58 23.17 -5.50
N THR A 58 -4.90 24.28 -6.17
CA THR A 58 -4.73 25.62 -5.62
C THR A 58 -5.79 25.93 -4.56
N SER A 59 -7.07 25.70 -4.85
CA SER A 59 -8.17 26.08 -3.94
C SER A 59 -8.23 25.24 -2.68
N GLN A 60 -7.73 23.99 -2.71
CA GLN A 60 -7.64 23.11 -1.54
C GLN A 60 -6.36 23.37 -0.71
N GLY A 61 -5.51 24.30 -1.12
CA GLY A 61 -4.32 24.70 -0.36
C GLY A 61 -3.11 23.77 -0.51
N CYS A 62 -3.11 22.85 -1.48
CA CYS A 62 -2.01 21.89 -1.69
C CYS A 62 -0.69 22.61 -2.00
N THR A 63 -0.77 23.79 -2.66
CA THR A 63 0.38 24.64 -3.01
C THR A 63 1.16 25.15 -1.79
N GLY A 64 0.53 25.23 -0.63
CA GLY A 64 1.19 25.70 0.60
C GLY A 64 2.20 24.71 1.16
N CYS A 65 2.02 23.42 0.87
CA CYS A 65 2.85 22.37 1.43
C CYS A 65 3.74 21.68 0.39
N HIS A 66 3.31 21.60 -0.87
CA HIS A 66 4.00 20.82 -1.90
C HIS A 66 4.65 21.68 -2.96
N THR A 67 5.86 21.29 -3.39
CA THR A 67 6.45 21.72 -4.65
C THR A 67 5.77 20.95 -5.78
N TYR A 68 5.32 21.65 -6.81
CA TYR A 68 4.81 21.07 -8.05
C TYR A 68 4.87 22.08 -9.19
N ALA A 69 5.79 21.88 -10.14
CA ALA A 69 6.04 22.81 -11.23
C ALA A 69 4.81 23.12 -12.10
N PRO A 70 3.94 22.13 -12.48
CA PRO A 70 2.74 22.42 -13.25
C PRO A 70 1.73 23.34 -12.54
N ALA A 71 1.77 23.40 -11.20
CA ALA A 71 0.96 24.30 -10.41
C ALA A 71 1.68 25.63 -10.09
N GLY A 72 2.98 25.73 -10.36
CA GLY A 72 3.81 26.87 -9.95
C GLY A 72 4.04 26.95 -8.45
N SER A 73 3.89 25.83 -7.73
CA SER A 73 4.04 25.80 -6.28
C SER A 73 5.45 25.41 -5.84
N GLN A 74 5.88 25.94 -4.68
CA GLN A 74 7.22 25.76 -4.11
C GLN A 74 7.18 25.40 -2.61
N GLY A 75 6.09 24.83 -2.13
CA GLY A 75 5.96 24.38 -0.74
C GLY A 75 6.93 23.24 -0.43
N THR A 76 7.53 23.26 0.76
CA THR A 76 8.55 22.28 1.17
C THR A 76 8.18 21.50 2.44
N ILE A 77 6.96 21.68 2.94
CA ILE A 77 6.44 20.96 4.11
C ILE A 77 6.15 19.51 3.76
N GLY A 78 5.58 19.28 2.57
CA GLY A 78 5.33 17.96 1.99
C GLY A 78 6.32 17.62 0.88
N PRO A 79 6.28 16.37 0.37
CA PRO A 79 7.11 15.90 -0.72
C PRO A 79 6.98 16.74 -2.00
N ASP A 80 8.05 16.73 -2.79
CA ASP A 80 8.10 17.31 -4.13
C ASP A 80 7.30 16.43 -5.11
N LEU A 81 6.15 16.94 -5.58
CA LEU A 81 5.22 16.19 -6.42
C LEU A 81 5.68 16.07 -7.88
N ASP A 82 6.76 16.75 -8.29
CA ASP A 82 7.41 16.51 -9.57
C ASP A 82 8.11 15.13 -9.62
N LYS A 83 8.21 14.45 -8.46
CA LYS A 83 8.83 13.13 -8.29
C LYS A 83 7.83 12.01 -7.99
N LEU A 84 6.54 12.23 -8.18
CA LEU A 84 5.49 11.25 -7.83
C LEU A 84 5.71 9.87 -8.45
N ALA A 85 6.15 9.81 -9.73
CA ALA A 85 6.41 8.52 -10.39
C ALA A 85 7.57 7.74 -9.72
N GLN A 86 8.56 8.44 -9.19
CA GLN A 86 9.63 7.82 -8.41
C GLN A 86 9.08 7.32 -7.08
N TYR A 87 8.36 8.14 -6.34
CA TYR A 87 7.79 7.76 -5.04
C TYR A 87 6.82 6.60 -5.13
N ALA A 88 5.99 6.54 -6.17
CA ALA A 88 5.10 5.41 -6.42
C ALA A 88 5.85 4.08 -6.63
N LYS A 89 7.00 4.12 -7.32
CA LYS A 89 7.87 2.95 -7.49
C LYS A 89 8.52 2.54 -6.16
N GLU A 90 9.00 3.49 -5.39
CA GLU A 90 9.62 3.25 -4.08
C GLU A 90 8.61 2.67 -3.08
N ALA A 91 7.39 3.19 -3.07
CA ALA A 91 6.30 2.71 -2.23
C ALA A 91 5.81 1.30 -2.62
N ASN A 92 5.95 0.93 -3.91
CA ASN A 92 5.47 -0.35 -4.46
C ASN A 92 3.99 -0.66 -4.14
N GLN A 93 3.13 0.37 -4.23
CA GLN A 93 1.70 0.32 -3.85
C GLN A 93 0.78 0.40 -5.08
N GLY A 94 1.09 -0.34 -6.13
CA GLY A 94 0.25 -0.42 -7.33
C GLY A 94 0.63 0.59 -8.42
N THR A 95 -0.39 1.11 -9.12
CA THR A 95 -0.16 2.10 -10.18
C THR A 95 0.08 3.50 -9.60
N LEU A 96 0.67 4.39 -10.42
CA LEU A 96 0.84 5.80 -10.02
C LEU A 96 -0.49 6.45 -9.60
N GLN A 97 -1.57 6.19 -10.35
CA GLN A 97 -2.89 6.72 -10.04
C GLN A 97 -3.39 6.22 -8.67
N ASN A 98 -3.26 4.92 -8.40
CA ASN A 98 -3.66 4.34 -7.11
C ASN A 98 -2.85 4.93 -5.95
N PHE A 99 -1.53 5.04 -6.13
CA PHE A 99 -0.64 5.65 -5.15
C PHE A 99 -1.03 7.10 -4.83
N VAL A 100 -1.32 7.91 -5.87
CA VAL A 100 -1.72 9.32 -5.69
C VAL A 100 -3.10 9.41 -5.03
N GLU A 101 -4.06 8.59 -5.45
CA GLU A 101 -5.40 8.52 -4.84
C GLU A 101 -5.31 8.18 -3.35
N GLU A 102 -4.57 7.12 -3.01
CA GLU A 102 -4.39 6.70 -1.62
C GLU A 102 -3.65 7.75 -0.81
N SER A 103 -2.62 8.39 -1.37
CA SER A 103 -1.88 9.46 -0.69
C SER A 103 -2.75 10.67 -0.36
N ILE A 104 -3.78 10.96 -1.17
CA ILE A 104 -4.74 12.05 -0.91
C ILE A 104 -5.77 11.61 0.14
N THR A 105 -6.32 10.41 0.01
CA THR A 105 -7.44 9.95 0.85
C THR A 105 -7.00 9.37 2.19
N THR A 106 -5.81 8.78 2.22
CA THR A 106 -5.23 8.10 3.39
C THR A 106 -3.76 8.48 3.55
N PRO A 107 -3.44 9.76 3.82
CA PRO A 107 -2.06 10.26 3.76
C PRO A 107 -1.09 9.60 4.75
N GLY A 108 -1.61 8.86 5.73
CA GLY A 108 -0.79 8.07 6.65
C GLY A 108 -0.44 6.67 6.14
N ALA A 109 -1.01 6.20 5.02
CA ALA A 109 -0.73 4.87 4.48
C ALA A 109 0.72 4.73 3.98
N TYR A 110 1.25 5.79 3.39
CA TYR A 110 2.65 5.90 3.01
C TYR A 110 3.17 7.30 3.33
N ILE A 111 4.28 7.37 4.03
CA ILE A 111 4.97 8.63 4.33
C ILE A 111 6.32 8.59 3.64
N GLN A 112 6.54 9.53 2.71
CA GLN A 112 7.82 9.63 2.01
C GLN A 112 8.96 9.85 3.01
N PRO A 113 10.05 9.07 2.94
CA PRO A 113 11.19 9.23 3.84
C PRO A 113 11.70 10.69 3.90
N GLY A 114 11.92 11.17 5.12
CA GLY A 114 12.34 12.57 5.37
C GLY A 114 11.19 13.54 5.62
N PHE A 115 9.93 13.14 5.47
CA PHE A 115 8.76 13.96 5.77
C PHE A 115 7.98 13.43 6.98
N GLN A 116 7.08 14.27 7.49
CA GLN A 116 6.20 13.92 8.60
C GLN A 116 4.76 13.73 8.12
N ASN A 117 3.97 12.96 8.88
CA ASN A 117 2.54 12.79 8.61
C ASN A 117 1.75 14.01 9.08
N VAL A 118 1.80 15.08 8.32
CA VAL A 118 1.11 16.36 8.61
C VAL A 118 0.06 16.73 7.55
N MET A 119 -0.09 15.92 6.51
CA MET A 119 -1.11 16.15 5.48
C MET A 119 -2.51 15.96 6.09
N PRO A 120 -3.45 16.90 5.87
CA PRO A 120 -4.80 16.79 6.43
C PRO A 120 -5.57 15.57 5.90
N THR A 121 -6.23 14.84 6.78
CA THR A 121 -7.07 13.68 6.43
C THR A 121 -8.45 14.07 5.88
N THR A 122 -8.79 15.37 5.91
CA THR A 122 -10.08 15.89 5.42
C THR A 122 -10.28 15.67 3.92
N TYR A 123 -9.21 15.48 3.16
CA TYR A 123 -9.27 15.20 1.72
C TYR A 123 -9.89 13.83 1.38
N ALA A 124 -10.00 12.92 2.34
CA ALA A 124 -10.78 11.68 2.20
C ALA A 124 -12.26 11.94 1.87
N ASN A 125 -12.79 13.13 2.21
CA ASN A 125 -14.18 13.50 1.96
C ASN A 125 -14.40 14.27 0.65
N LEU A 126 -13.38 14.38 -0.20
CA LEU A 126 -13.55 14.98 -1.52
C LEU A 126 -14.59 14.22 -2.34
N PRO A 127 -15.48 14.92 -3.06
CA PRO A 127 -16.37 14.28 -4.02
C PRO A 127 -15.55 13.44 -5.02
N PRO A 128 -16.00 12.23 -5.41
CA PRO A 128 -15.24 11.33 -6.28
C PRO A 128 -14.75 11.98 -7.59
N LYS A 129 -15.55 12.88 -8.17
CA LYS A 129 -15.14 13.63 -9.36
C LYS A 129 -13.97 14.57 -9.10
N GLN A 130 -13.97 15.26 -7.97
CA GLN A 130 -12.88 16.17 -7.59
C GLN A 130 -11.59 15.40 -7.29
N LEU A 131 -11.70 14.27 -6.63
CA LEU A 131 -10.56 13.38 -6.41
C LEU A 131 -9.99 12.89 -7.75
N ALA A 132 -10.86 12.44 -8.66
CA ALA A 132 -10.43 12.02 -9.99
C ALA A 132 -9.73 13.14 -10.77
N ASP A 133 -10.21 14.39 -10.66
CA ASP A 133 -9.61 15.56 -11.30
C ASP A 133 -8.22 15.86 -10.74
N LEU A 134 -8.05 15.80 -9.40
CA LEU A 134 -6.75 15.96 -8.76
C LEU A 134 -5.77 14.88 -9.18
N VAL A 135 -6.19 13.61 -9.16
CA VAL A 135 -5.36 12.47 -9.60
C VAL A 135 -4.94 12.66 -11.06
N ALA A 136 -5.88 13.05 -11.94
CA ALA A 136 -5.56 13.30 -13.35
C ALA A 136 -4.52 14.41 -13.50
N PHE A 137 -4.66 15.52 -12.79
CA PHE A 137 -3.69 16.63 -12.82
C PHE A 137 -2.31 16.22 -12.33
N LEU A 138 -2.24 15.48 -11.22
CA LEU A 138 -1.00 15.07 -10.59
C LEU A 138 -0.26 13.97 -11.39
N THR A 139 -0.97 13.22 -12.22
CA THR A 139 -0.38 12.11 -13.00
C THR A 139 -0.18 12.42 -14.49
N GLU A 140 -0.62 13.59 -14.97
CA GLU A 140 -0.57 13.93 -16.41
C GLU A 140 0.87 14.03 -16.95
N LYS A 141 1.82 14.49 -16.12
CA LYS A 141 3.19 14.82 -16.53
C LYS A 141 4.25 14.16 -15.66
N GLN A 142 4.04 12.90 -15.26
CA GLN A 142 4.98 12.17 -14.44
C GLN A 142 5.88 11.23 -15.26
#